data_96a21d3bdfcf347aeecabbc24f672266
#
_entry.id   96a21d3bdfcf347aeecabbc24f672266
#
_cell.length_a   1.000
_cell.length_b   1.000
_cell.length_c   1.000
_cell.angle_alpha   90.00
_cell.angle_beta   90.00
_cell.angle_gamma   90.00
#
_symmetry.space_group_name_H-M   'P 1'
#
loop_
_entity.id
_entity.type
_entity.pdbx_description
1 polymer ?
#
loop_
_entity_poly.entity_id
_entity_poly.type
_entity_poly.pdbx_seq_one_letter_code
_entity_poly.pdbx_strand_id
1 'polypeptide(L)'
;MNISYDLLRSYVETDLTPDEVAAALTSIGLEVGGVEEVESIPGGLKGLVIGHVLTCDVHENSDHLHVTTVDVGAEAPLQIVCGAPNVAAGKAVVVATIGTVLTSGDESFTIKKSKIRGVESFGMLCSEVEIGVGHDNSGIILLDAATTKPGTPAAEHFGVSSDYVLEVDITPNRVDATSHYGVARDLAAYLTQQGKATKAKLPEVLPAPAAGTACPVPVTVAVDETLCPRFEGLVIRGLKVTESPDWLRRQLETLGLRPINVVVDVTNYVLHEFGQPLHAYDLAKTGGALSVQLAREEKMVLLDKSEGQLTERDLVIASATGEPLCVAGVMGGLDSGTTETTTDIFLESANFNATSVRKTARRLAVNTDSSFRFERGLDPNRTTWALMRAASLILELCPGSYIDGGRFDHYPVPAQPYEVTLRPSHMDALIGKFIPRDEAARILESLEIEIVSREEDAWQLRVPRYRVDVTREADVIEEVMRIYGYNNIELSGYVHANLSPKGASDRSYSRRILLSEQLTGAGFNELLNNSLSSEAYYEGLTSYPADKLVQLVNPLSGELNVMRQTLLFGGLSAISRNLRRQQKSFY
;
A
#
# COMPACT_ATOMS: atom_id res chain seq x y z
N MET A 1 4.14 -1.16 -0.17
CA MET A 1 3.13 -0.16 0.27
C MET A 1 3.74 1.22 0.24
N ASN A 2 3.03 2.18 -0.36
CA ASN A 2 3.52 3.56 -0.46
C ASN A 2 3.21 4.34 0.81
N ILE A 3 4.23 4.98 1.37
CA ILE A 3 4.15 5.85 2.54
C ILE A 3 4.60 7.26 2.13
N SER A 4 3.68 8.22 2.21
CA SER A 4 3.97 9.64 2.06
C SER A 4 4.78 10.12 3.26
N TYR A 5 5.92 10.74 3.01
CA TYR A 5 6.79 11.27 4.05
C TYR A 5 6.14 12.44 4.81
N ASP A 6 5.46 13.33 4.09
CA ASP A 6 4.76 14.46 4.71
C ASP A 6 3.61 13.99 5.59
N LEU A 7 2.82 13.00 5.13
CA LEU A 7 1.77 12.40 5.94
C LEU A 7 2.35 11.65 7.15
N LEU A 8 3.45 10.93 6.99
CA LEU A 8 4.14 10.24 8.08
C LEU A 8 4.56 11.23 9.19
N ARG A 9 5.15 12.37 8.79
CA ARG A 9 5.56 13.44 9.71
C ARG A 9 4.40 14.09 10.46
N SER A 10 3.20 14.03 9.94
CA SER A 10 2.01 14.53 10.67
C SER A 10 1.68 13.70 11.92
N TYR A 11 2.15 12.44 11.98
CA TYR A 11 1.94 11.54 13.13
C TYR A 11 3.14 11.44 14.05
N VAL A 12 4.36 11.63 13.55
CA VAL A 12 5.59 11.52 14.34
C VAL A 12 6.54 12.66 14.01
N GLU A 13 6.89 13.44 15.03
CA GLU A 13 7.82 14.54 14.87
C GLU A 13 9.26 13.99 14.65
N THR A 14 9.85 14.35 13.52
CA THR A 14 11.20 13.95 13.14
C THR A 14 11.89 14.99 12.28
N ASP A 15 13.22 15.13 12.47
CA ASP A 15 14.10 15.96 11.65
C ASP A 15 14.87 15.10 10.61
N LEU A 16 14.63 13.78 10.58
CA LEU A 16 15.28 12.89 9.64
C LEU A 16 14.81 13.20 8.21
N THR A 17 15.73 13.18 7.26
CA THR A 17 15.42 13.24 5.83
C THR A 17 14.68 11.98 5.37
N PRO A 18 14.03 11.98 4.19
CA PRO A 18 13.39 10.78 3.65
C PRO A 18 14.31 9.56 3.58
N ASP A 19 15.56 9.74 3.14
CA ASP A 19 16.57 8.67 3.06
C ASP A 19 16.98 8.15 4.45
N GLU A 20 17.11 9.04 5.44
CA GLU A 20 17.39 8.65 6.82
C GLU A 20 16.22 7.91 7.46
N VAL A 21 14.96 8.30 7.15
CA VAL A 21 13.76 7.56 7.57
C VAL A 21 13.74 6.18 6.93
N ALA A 22 14.05 6.08 5.63
CA ALA A 22 14.13 4.79 4.93
C ALA A 22 15.17 3.85 5.57
N ALA A 23 16.36 4.38 5.88
CA ALA A 23 17.40 3.63 6.57
C ALA A 23 16.98 3.20 8.00
N ALA A 24 16.32 4.09 8.73
CA ALA A 24 15.80 3.81 10.07
C ALA A 24 14.75 2.69 10.04
N LEU A 25 13.74 2.79 9.17
CA LEU A 25 12.68 1.78 9.01
C LEU A 25 13.26 0.43 8.61
N THR A 26 14.16 0.40 7.64
CA THR A 26 14.84 -0.84 7.21
C THR A 26 15.61 -1.47 8.36
N SER A 27 16.29 -0.68 9.19
CA SER A 27 17.08 -1.16 10.34
C SER A 27 16.23 -1.85 11.42
N ILE A 28 14.94 -1.53 11.50
CA ILE A 28 13.99 -2.11 12.47
C ILE A 28 13.02 -3.12 11.84
N GLY A 29 13.29 -3.57 10.60
CA GLY A 29 12.56 -4.66 9.94
C GLY A 29 11.38 -4.21 9.07
N LEU A 30 11.26 -2.94 8.74
CA LEU A 30 10.37 -2.41 7.71
C LEU A 30 11.22 -2.00 6.49
N GLU A 31 11.52 -2.96 5.64
CA GLU A 31 12.40 -2.75 4.48
C GLU A 31 11.82 -1.70 3.53
N VAL A 32 12.64 -0.71 3.17
CA VAL A 32 12.29 0.32 2.18
C VAL A 32 13.02 0.02 0.89
N GLY A 33 12.26 -0.35 -0.15
CA GLY A 33 12.78 -0.70 -1.48
C GLY A 33 13.21 0.51 -2.31
N GLY A 34 12.60 1.68 -2.05
CA GLY A 34 12.90 2.91 -2.76
C GLY A 34 12.32 4.15 -2.09
N VAL A 35 12.92 5.30 -2.41
CA VAL A 35 12.41 6.64 -2.05
C VAL A 35 12.28 7.42 -3.35
N GLU A 36 11.09 7.91 -3.65
CA GLU A 36 10.79 8.66 -4.86
C GLU A 36 10.22 10.03 -4.51
N GLU A 37 10.73 11.09 -5.16
CA GLU A 37 10.12 12.42 -5.07
C GLU A 37 8.93 12.50 -6.02
N VAL A 38 7.75 12.80 -5.49
CA VAL A 38 6.50 12.97 -6.25
C VAL A 38 6.12 14.43 -6.24
N GLU A 39 6.20 15.06 -7.40
CA GLU A 39 5.79 16.46 -7.58
C GLU A 39 4.28 16.52 -7.87
N SER A 40 3.55 17.46 -7.26
CA SER A 40 2.09 17.63 -7.46
C SER A 40 1.72 17.97 -8.92
N ILE A 41 2.68 18.48 -9.69
CA ILE A 41 2.59 18.68 -11.12
C ILE A 41 3.89 18.15 -11.73
N PRO A 42 3.82 17.22 -12.69
CA PRO A 42 5.02 16.62 -13.30
C PRO A 42 6.00 17.65 -13.83
N GLY A 43 7.29 17.51 -13.49
CA GLY A 43 8.34 18.45 -13.86
C GLY A 43 8.41 19.71 -13.00
N GLY A 44 7.57 19.83 -11.96
CA GLY A 44 7.61 20.88 -10.94
C GLY A 44 7.45 22.29 -11.50
N LEU A 45 6.98 22.45 -12.74
CA LEU A 45 6.91 23.70 -13.49
C LEU A 45 8.26 24.45 -13.55
N LYS A 46 9.39 23.75 -13.51
CA LYS A 46 10.74 24.32 -13.54
C LYS A 46 10.99 25.05 -14.86
N GLY A 47 11.42 26.31 -14.78
CA GLY A 47 11.67 27.17 -15.96
C GLY A 47 10.43 27.84 -16.54
N LEU A 48 9.25 27.62 -15.98
CA LEU A 48 8.01 28.33 -16.32
C LEU A 48 7.85 29.54 -15.40
N VAL A 49 7.48 30.67 -16.01
CA VAL A 49 7.27 31.93 -15.29
C VAL A 49 5.97 32.61 -15.70
N ILE A 50 5.43 33.44 -14.86
CA ILE A 50 4.32 34.31 -15.23
C ILE A 50 4.84 35.46 -16.09
N GLY A 51 4.20 35.69 -17.22
CA GLY A 51 4.53 36.81 -18.14
C GLY A 51 3.31 37.71 -18.36
N HIS A 52 3.57 39.00 -18.62
CA HIS A 52 2.54 39.94 -19.06
C HIS A 52 2.72 40.28 -20.52
N VAL A 53 1.70 40.08 -21.33
CA VAL A 53 1.72 40.41 -22.77
C VAL A 53 1.61 41.93 -22.95
N LEU A 54 2.69 42.56 -23.39
CA LEU A 54 2.75 44.01 -23.64
C LEU A 54 2.12 44.37 -24.97
N THR A 55 2.48 43.62 -26.03
CA THR A 55 1.94 43.82 -27.40
C THR A 55 1.53 42.47 -27.99
N CYS A 56 0.55 42.51 -28.90
CA CYS A 56 0.07 41.32 -29.61
C CYS A 56 -0.34 41.76 -31.03
N ASP A 57 0.53 41.53 -31.98
CA ASP A 57 0.34 41.92 -33.36
C ASP A 57 0.14 40.69 -34.27
N VAL A 58 -0.68 40.80 -35.32
CA VAL A 58 -0.89 39.71 -36.27
C VAL A 58 0.43 39.44 -37.04
N HIS A 59 0.77 38.18 -37.21
CA HIS A 59 1.98 37.78 -37.89
C HIS A 59 1.89 38.07 -39.41
N GLU A 60 2.87 38.76 -39.97
CA GLU A 60 2.86 39.21 -41.39
C GLU A 60 2.59 38.07 -42.41
N ASN A 61 3.02 36.85 -42.12
CA ASN A 61 2.92 35.69 -43.00
C ASN A 61 1.93 34.61 -42.48
N SER A 62 0.95 35.00 -41.67
CA SER A 62 -0.03 34.08 -41.12
C SER A 62 -1.29 34.81 -40.65
N ASP A 63 -2.43 34.18 -40.89
CA ASP A 63 -3.76 34.64 -40.49
C ASP A 63 -4.20 34.21 -39.08
N HIS A 64 -3.45 33.27 -38.47
CA HIS A 64 -3.77 32.71 -37.14
C HIS A 64 -2.60 32.81 -36.15
N LEU A 65 -1.42 33.27 -36.55
CA LEU A 65 -0.30 33.48 -35.66
C LEU A 65 -0.22 34.95 -35.21
N HIS A 66 0.21 35.13 -33.95
CA HIS A 66 0.47 36.45 -33.38
C HIS A 66 1.93 36.55 -32.92
N VAL A 67 2.53 37.71 -33.11
CA VAL A 67 3.83 38.07 -32.57
C VAL A 67 3.59 38.86 -31.31
N THR A 68 4.00 38.32 -30.18
CA THR A 68 3.79 38.97 -28.87
C THR A 68 5.12 39.45 -28.30
N THR A 69 5.07 40.54 -27.56
CA THR A 69 6.14 40.97 -26.66
C THR A 69 5.68 40.74 -25.23
N VAL A 70 6.42 39.94 -24.48
CA VAL A 70 6.00 39.48 -23.14
C VAL A 70 7.04 39.88 -22.12
N ASP A 71 6.62 40.62 -21.11
CA ASP A 71 7.42 40.93 -19.94
C ASP A 71 7.43 39.70 -19.02
N VAL A 72 8.60 39.12 -18.77
CA VAL A 72 8.83 37.96 -17.89
C VAL A 72 9.66 38.33 -16.66
N GLY A 73 9.73 39.64 -16.32
CA GLY A 73 10.50 40.12 -15.19
C GLY A 73 12.02 40.13 -15.42
N ALA A 74 12.47 39.93 -16.68
CA ALA A 74 13.88 40.00 -17.08
C ALA A 74 14.25 41.45 -17.52
N GLU A 75 15.55 41.69 -17.80
CA GLU A 75 16.02 43.01 -18.24
C GLU A 75 15.35 43.50 -19.54
N ALA A 76 14.92 42.57 -20.40
CA ALA A 76 14.22 42.86 -21.65
C ALA A 76 13.05 41.90 -21.87
N PRO A 77 11.92 42.39 -22.40
CA PRO A 77 10.79 41.55 -22.76
C PRO A 77 11.16 40.53 -23.85
N LEU A 78 10.50 39.36 -23.82
CA LEU A 78 10.69 38.29 -24.79
C LEU A 78 9.72 38.42 -25.97
N GLN A 79 10.23 38.27 -27.19
CA GLN A 79 9.40 38.09 -28.37
C GLN A 79 9.01 36.62 -28.49
N ILE A 80 7.70 36.35 -28.52
CA ILE A 80 7.15 34.99 -28.63
C ILE A 80 6.08 34.96 -29.71
N VAL A 81 6.18 33.98 -30.62
CA VAL A 81 5.15 33.72 -31.61
C VAL A 81 4.14 32.73 -31.06
N CYS A 82 2.87 33.10 -31.01
CA CYS A 82 1.78 32.32 -30.46
C CYS A 82 0.68 32.06 -31.46
N GLY A 83 0.18 30.82 -31.54
CA GLY A 83 -0.95 30.41 -32.37
C GLY A 83 -2.27 30.27 -31.65
N ALA A 84 -2.32 30.53 -30.34
CA ALA A 84 -3.55 30.39 -29.56
C ALA A 84 -4.57 31.50 -29.88
N PRO A 85 -5.85 31.17 -30.05
CA PRO A 85 -6.89 32.13 -30.45
C PRO A 85 -7.22 33.15 -29.35
N ASN A 86 -6.87 32.90 -28.09
CA ASN A 86 -7.18 33.73 -26.95
C ASN A 86 -6.04 34.67 -26.49
N VAL A 87 -4.90 34.68 -27.22
CA VAL A 87 -3.78 35.57 -26.91
C VAL A 87 -4.15 37.03 -27.17
N ALA A 88 -3.87 37.93 -26.23
CA ALA A 88 -4.14 39.37 -26.38
C ALA A 88 -3.20 40.21 -25.50
N ALA A 89 -2.96 41.45 -25.91
CA ALA A 89 -2.23 42.42 -25.10
C ALA A 89 -2.96 42.72 -23.78
N GLY A 90 -2.20 42.98 -22.71
CA GLY A 90 -2.71 43.26 -21.38
C GLY A 90 -3.12 42.02 -20.57
N LYS A 91 -2.91 40.82 -21.07
CA LYS A 91 -3.17 39.56 -20.38
C LYS A 91 -1.91 39.04 -19.68
N ALA A 92 -2.11 38.43 -18.50
CA ALA A 92 -1.07 37.62 -17.89
C ALA A 92 -1.17 36.18 -18.37
N VAL A 93 -0.04 35.54 -18.59
CA VAL A 93 0.09 34.21 -19.23
C VAL A 93 1.19 33.40 -18.57
N VAL A 94 1.23 32.11 -18.82
CA VAL A 94 2.34 31.23 -18.43
C VAL A 94 3.32 31.09 -19.58
N VAL A 95 4.59 31.36 -19.30
CA VAL A 95 5.67 31.38 -20.28
C VAL A 95 6.70 30.29 -19.98
N ALA A 96 6.92 29.40 -20.94
CA ALA A 96 8.06 28.51 -20.94
C ALA A 96 9.25 29.22 -21.57
N THR A 97 10.29 29.46 -20.80
CA THR A 97 11.53 30.14 -21.26
C THR A 97 12.45 29.15 -22.01
N ILE A 98 13.45 29.65 -22.72
CA ILE A 98 14.43 28.78 -23.40
C ILE A 98 15.14 27.91 -22.37
N GLY A 99 15.21 26.60 -22.64
CA GLY A 99 15.79 25.60 -21.75
C GLY A 99 14.76 24.87 -20.87
N THR A 100 13.53 25.37 -20.78
CA THR A 100 12.44 24.67 -20.09
C THR A 100 12.15 23.35 -20.77
N VAL A 101 12.00 22.28 -19.96
CA VAL A 101 11.54 20.96 -20.42
C VAL A 101 10.07 20.84 -20.09
N LEU A 102 9.24 20.66 -21.09
CA LEU A 102 7.82 20.35 -20.95
C LEU A 102 7.60 18.86 -21.15
N THR A 103 6.78 18.24 -20.31
CA THR A 103 6.44 16.82 -20.38
C THR A 103 4.96 16.69 -20.71
N SER A 104 4.63 15.97 -21.78
CA SER A 104 3.25 15.65 -22.17
C SER A 104 3.10 14.15 -22.34
N GLY A 105 2.49 13.48 -21.33
CA GLY A 105 2.47 12.02 -21.26
C GLY A 105 3.89 11.45 -21.14
N ASP A 106 4.24 10.48 -22.00
CA ASP A 106 5.57 9.84 -22.03
C ASP A 106 6.61 10.63 -22.86
N GLU A 107 6.22 11.75 -23.49
CA GLU A 107 7.11 12.55 -24.32
C GLU A 107 7.55 13.81 -23.60
N SER A 108 8.84 14.14 -23.70
CA SER A 108 9.40 15.39 -23.20
C SER A 108 10.09 16.17 -24.32
N PHE A 109 9.89 17.49 -24.35
CA PHE A 109 10.59 18.36 -25.29
C PHE A 109 11.13 19.60 -24.61
N THR A 110 12.29 20.05 -25.09
CA THR A 110 12.95 21.23 -24.51
C THR A 110 12.64 22.45 -25.38
N ILE A 111 12.22 23.54 -24.77
CA ILE A 111 11.98 24.82 -25.44
C ILE A 111 13.32 25.39 -25.92
N LYS A 112 13.39 25.65 -27.20
CA LYS A 112 14.58 26.23 -27.87
C LYS A 112 14.20 27.49 -28.61
N LYS A 113 15.17 28.39 -28.80
CA LYS A 113 15.01 29.50 -29.74
C LYS A 113 14.58 28.92 -31.10
N SER A 114 13.47 29.37 -31.62
CA SER A 114 12.89 28.89 -32.88
C SER A 114 12.61 30.05 -33.83
N LYS A 115 12.51 29.75 -35.13
CA LYS A 115 12.12 30.72 -36.16
C LYS A 115 10.83 30.24 -36.82
N ILE A 116 9.72 30.90 -36.53
CA ILE A 116 8.38 30.53 -36.98
C ILE A 116 7.97 31.46 -38.11
N ARG A 117 7.83 30.91 -39.31
CA ARG A 117 7.52 31.66 -40.58
C ARG A 117 8.34 32.93 -40.76
N GLY A 118 9.61 32.90 -40.37
CA GLY A 118 10.54 34.01 -40.54
C GLY A 118 10.75 34.88 -39.31
N VAL A 119 9.90 34.80 -38.29
CA VAL A 119 10.00 35.55 -37.03
C VAL A 119 10.63 34.70 -35.95
N GLU A 120 11.57 35.25 -35.17
CA GLU A 120 12.21 34.56 -34.08
C GLU A 120 11.28 34.49 -32.87
N SER A 121 11.22 33.34 -32.18
CA SER A 121 10.50 33.10 -30.92
C SER A 121 11.47 32.65 -29.84
N PHE A 122 11.43 33.30 -28.68
CA PHE A 122 12.34 33.09 -27.55
C PHE A 122 11.66 32.41 -26.37
N GLY A 123 10.58 31.68 -26.60
CA GLY A 123 9.82 30.96 -25.62
C GLY A 123 8.52 30.43 -26.20
N MET A 124 7.65 29.93 -25.31
CA MET A 124 6.32 29.42 -25.64
C MET A 124 5.32 29.87 -24.57
N LEU A 125 4.12 30.28 -25.02
CA LEU A 125 2.98 30.50 -24.15
C LEU A 125 2.22 29.19 -24.00
N CYS A 126 1.91 28.78 -22.75
CA CYS A 126 1.45 27.43 -22.46
C CYS A 126 -0.06 27.36 -22.19
N SER A 127 -0.69 26.25 -22.58
CA SER A 127 -2.02 25.81 -22.17
C SER A 127 -1.98 25.01 -20.88
N GLU A 128 -3.14 24.73 -20.28
CA GLU A 128 -3.23 23.90 -19.06
C GLU A 128 -2.68 22.49 -19.27
N VAL A 129 -3.01 21.88 -20.41
CA VAL A 129 -2.58 20.50 -20.74
C VAL A 129 -1.06 20.43 -20.93
N GLU A 130 -0.44 21.45 -21.55
CA GLU A 130 1.00 21.44 -21.81
C GLU A 130 1.85 21.52 -20.56
N ILE A 131 1.32 22.06 -19.47
CA ILE A 131 2.04 22.16 -18.20
C ILE A 131 1.41 21.29 -17.09
N GLY A 132 0.37 20.51 -17.40
CA GLY A 132 -0.23 19.54 -16.48
C GLY A 132 -1.04 20.15 -15.34
N VAL A 133 -1.54 21.40 -15.48
CA VAL A 133 -2.34 22.06 -14.42
C VAL A 133 -3.85 21.92 -14.63
N GLY A 134 -4.27 21.37 -15.78
CA GLY A 134 -5.68 21.18 -16.11
C GLY A 134 -5.87 20.42 -17.43
N HIS A 135 -7.11 20.48 -17.96
CA HIS A 135 -7.51 19.73 -19.15
C HIS A 135 -7.87 20.62 -20.36
N ASP A 136 -7.85 21.93 -20.20
CA ASP A 136 -8.18 22.85 -21.31
C ASP A 136 -6.99 23.01 -22.27
N ASN A 137 -7.24 22.66 -23.53
CA ASN A 137 -6.30 22.82 -24.64
C ASN A 137 -6.86 23.73 -25.75
N SER A 138 -7.94 24.45 -25.48
CA SER A 138 -8.56 25.36 -26.47
C SER A 138 -7.78 26.64 -26.66
N GLY A 139 -6.87 26.99 -25.73
CA GLY A 139 -6.02 28.17 -25.78
C GLY A 139 -4.93 28.14 -24.74
N ILE A 140 -4.21 29.25 -24.60
CA ILE A 140 -3.22 29.44 -23.54
C ILE A 140 -3.90 29.79 -22.21
N ILE A 141 -3.21 29.54 -21.10
CA ILE A 141 -3.64 29.97 -19.76
C ILE A 141 -3.67 31.50 -19.70
N LEU A 142 -4.82 32.06 -19.34
CA LEU A 142 -5.00 33.47 -19.06
C LEU A 142 -5.17 33.69 -17.56
N LEU A 143 -4.29 34.49 -16.98
CA LEU A 143 -4.33 34.87 -15.57
C LEU A 143 -4.74 36.33 -15.41
N ASP A 144 -5.13 36.71 -14.20
CA ASP A 144 -5.44 38.10 -13.89
C ASP A 144 -4.15 38.92 -13.73
N ALA A 145 -3.92 39.84 -14.66
CA ALA A 145 -2.75 40.71 -14.64
C ALA A 145 -2.71 41.67 -13.42
N ALA A 146 -3.85 41.91 -12.75
CA ALA A 146 -3.90 42.73 -11.56
C ALA A 146 -3.40 42.00 -10.30
N THR A 147 -3.47 40.69 -10.27
CA THR A 147 -3.08 39.86 -9.12
C THR A 147 -1.74 39.15 -9.31
N THR A 148 -1.20 39.15 -10.54
CA THR A 148 0.05 38.47 -10.89
C THR A 148 1.19 39.44 -11.15
N LYS A 149 2.42 39.00 -10.92
CA LYS A 149 3.64 39.77 -11.17
C LYS A 149 4.49 39.08 -12.22
N PRO A 150 4.99 39.81 -13.26
CA PRO A 150 5.91 39.24 -14.23
C PRO A 150 7.16 38.66 -13.57
N GLY A 151 7.62 37.51 -14.03
CA GLY A 151 8.79 36.83 -13.51
C GLY A 151 8.55 35.94 -12.29
N THR A 152 7.34 35.96 -11.71
CA THR A 152 7.00 35.00 -10.65
C THR A 152 7.10 33.57 -11.19
N PRO A 153 7.83 32.65 -10.53
CA PRO A 153 7.85 31.25 -10.93
C PRO A 153 6.43 30.67 -11.00
N ALA A 154 6.11 29.97 -12.08
CA ALA A 154 4.79 29.34 -12.21
C ALA A 154 4.52 28.33 -11.07
N ALA A 155 5.56 27.64 -10.61
CA ALA A 155 5.49 26.74 -9.47
C ALA A 155 4.94 27.40 -8.19
N GLU A 156 5.37 28.64 -7.94
CA GLU A 156 4.88 29.43 -6.79
C GLU A 156 3.41 29.83 -6.99
N HIS A 157 3.07 30.29 -8.20
CA HIS A 157 1.71 30.72 -8.53
C HIS A 157 0.69 29.58 -8.42
N PHE A 158 1.03 28.39 -8.94
CA PHE A 158 0.15 27.20 -8.91
C PHE A 158 0.29 26.39 -7.63
N GLY A 159 1.12 26.80 -6.67
CA GLY A 159 1.31 26.10 -5.41
C GLY A 159 1.84 24.68 -5.60
N VAL A 160 2.84 24.52 -6.50
CA VAL A 160 3.49 23.23 -6.69
C VAL A 160 4.17 22.83 -5.40
N SER A 161 3.84 21.62 -4.95
CA SER A 161 4.46 20.99 -3.81
C SER A 161 5.10 19.66 -4.25
N SER A 162 6.12 19.23 -3.56
CA SER A 162 6.66 17.88 -3.68
C SER A 162 6.53 17.16 -2.35
N ASP A 163 6.37 15.85 -2.42
CA ASP A 163 6.41 14.93 -1.30
C ASP A 163 7.34 13.79 -1.65
N TYR A 164 7.82 13.04 -0.67
CA TYR A 164 8.60 11.83 -0.88
C TYR A 164 7.76 10.61 -0.54
N VAL A 165 7.78 9.62 -1.43
CA VAL A 165 7.10 8.34 -1.23
C VAL A 165 8.15 7.28 -0.92
N LEU A 166 8.00 6.65 0.25
CA LEU A 166 8.80 5.49 0.63
C LEU A 166 8.03 4.22 0.25
N GLU A 167 8.63 3.37 -0.58
CA GLU A 167 8.09 2.06 -0.91
C GLU A 167 8.49 1.07 0.19
N VAL A 168 7.55 0.81 1.12
CA VAL A 168 7.79 -0.08 2.26
C VAL A 168 7.27 -1.49 1.95
N ASP A 169 8.14 -2.49 2.03
CA ASP A 169 7.75 -3.90 1.89
C ASP A 169 7.28 -4.46 3.24
N ILE A 170 5.96 -4.65 3.34
CA ILE A 170 5.30 -5.10 4.56
C ILE A 170 5.14 -6.61 4.55
N THR A 171 5.85 -7.29 5.43
CA THR A 171 5.70 -8.74 5.62
C THR A 171 4.33 -9.11 6.16
N PRO A 172 3.78 -10.31 5.86
CA PRO A 172 2.42 -10.68 6.22
C PRO A 172 2.10 -10.66 7.72
N ASN A 173 3.09 -10.78 8.60
CA ASN A 173 2.93 -10.70 10.05
C ASN A 173 2.79 -9.25 10.56
N ARG A 174 3.24 -8.25 9.80
CA ARG A 174 3.29 -6.85 10.20
C ARG A 174 2.07 -6.06 9.71
N VAL A 175 0.86 -6.63 9.85
CA VAL A 175 -0.39 -5.92 9.49
C VAL A 175 -0.56 -4.60 10.23
N ASP A 176 -0.01 -4.47 11.41
CA ASP A 176 0.02 -3.24 12.21
C ASP A 176 0.72 -2.08 11.51
N ALA A 177 1.68 -2.36 10.62
CA ALA A 177 2.43 -1.40 9.83
C ALA A 177 1.82 -1.12 8.45
N THR A 178 0.63 -1.67 8.12
CA THR A 178 -0.03 -1.43 6.82
C THR A 178 -0.74 -0.08 6.74
N SER A 179 -0.18 0.94 7.39
CA SER A 179 -0.72 2.31 7.44
C SER A 179 0.38 3.31 7.82
N HIS A 180 0.17 4.59 7.50
CA HIS A 180 1.08 5.67 7.91
C HIS A 180 1.25 5.74 9.43
N TYR A 181 0.13 5.64 10.16
CA TYR A 181 0.19 5.63 11.63
C TYR A 181 0.92 4.40 12.19
N GLY A 182 0.76 3.23 11.56
CA GLY A 182 1.47 2.03 11.96
C GLY A 182 2.99 2.16 11.78
N VAL A 183 3.42 2.69 10.64
CA VAL A 183 4.83 3.00 10.37
C VAL A 183 5.35 4.10 11.31
N ALA A 184 4.53 5.13 11.59
CA ALA A 184 4.89 6.19 12.52
C ALA A 184 5.16 5.68 13.95
N ARG A 185 4.42 4.66 14.43
CA ARG A 185 4.68 4.03 15.74
C ARG A 185 6.05 3.36 15.79
N ASP A 186 6.40 2.63 14.74
CA ASP A 186 7.72 1.97 14.67
C ASP A 186 8.85 3.00 14.57
N LEU A 187 8.67 4.04 13.75
CA LEU A 187 9.62 5.14 13.68
C LEU A 187 9.76 5.88 15.03
N ALA A 188 8.67 6.09 15.76
CA ALA A 188 8.71 6.69 17.08
C ALA A 188 9.48 5.82 18.10
N ALA A 189 9.32 4.50 18.03
CA ALA A 189 10.08 3.57 18.87
C ALA A 189 11.59 3.63 18.53
N TYR A 190 11.94 3.65 17.25
CA TYR A 190 13.32 3.85 16.81
C TYR A 190 13.90 5.17 17.32
N LEU A 191 13.19 6.28 17.14
CA LEU A 191 13.64 7.61 17.59
C LEU A 191 13.80 7.66 19.12
N THR A 192 12.91 7.02 19.87
CA THR A 192 13.01 6.90 21.32
C THR A 192 14.27 6.14 21.73
N GLN A 193 14.64 5.09 21.02
CA GLN A 193 15.89 4.34 21.25
C GLN A 193 17.11 5.19 20.91
N GLN A 194 17.03 6.10 19.95
CA GLN A 194 18.08 7.07 19.63
C GLN A 194 18.14 8.27 20.60
N GLY A 195 17.37 8.25 21.68
CA GLY A 195 17.34 9.30 22.71
C GLY A 195 16.41 10.47 22.43
N LYS A 196 15.60 10.43 21.36
CA LYS A 196 14.56 11.40 21.06
C LYS A 196 13.23 10.87 21.60
N ALA A 197 12.80 11.29 22.80
CA ALA A 197 11.52 10.86 23.38
C ALA A 197 10.34 11.36 22.53
N THR A 198 9.80 10.52 21.69
CA THR A 198 8.67 10.85 20.82
C THR A 198 7.64 9.70 20.80
N LYS A 199 6.39 10.04 20.50
CA LYS A 199 5.30 9.08 20.31
C LYS A 199 4.53 9.45 19.06
N ALA A 200 4.05 8.46 18.34
CA ALA A 200 3.09 8.69 17.27
C ALA A 200 1.77 9.19 17.86
N LYS A 201 1.19 10.21 17.23
CA LYS A 201 -0.06 10.84 17.67
C LYS A 201 -1.11 10.72 16.58
N LEU A 202 -2.31 10.30 16.96
CA LEU A 202 -3.48 10.33 16.10
C LEU A 202 -4.14 11.71 16.17
N PRO A 203 -4.74 12.19 15.06
CA PRO A 203 -5.54 13.40 15.08
C PRO A 203 -6.79 13.22 15.96
N GLU A 204 -7.30 14.33 16.47
CA GLU A 204 -8.57 14.35 17.18
C GLU A 204 -9.72 13.99 16.24
N VAL A 205 -10.70 13.28 16.77
CA VAL A 205 -11.92 12.91 16.06
C VAL A 205 -13.15 13.32 16.87
N LEU A 206 -14.28 13.46 16.22
CA LEU A 206 -15.53 13.70 16.92
C LEU A 206 -15.82 12.55 17.89
N PRO A 207 -16.42 12.86 19.06
CA PRO A 207 -16.82 11.81 19.99
C PRO A 207 -17.87 10.90 19.34
N ALA A 208 -17.73 9.60 19.55
CA ALA A 208 -18.73 8.64 19.09
C ALA A 208 -20.09 8.92 19.74
N PRO A 209 -21.22 8.77 19.00
CA PRO A 209 -22.55 8.88 19.58
C PRO A 209 -22.70 8.00 20.81
N ALA A 210 -23.44 8.50 21.79
CA ALA A 210 -23.60 7.81 23.09
C ALA A 210 -24.14 6.38 22.90
N ALA A 211 -23.61 5.46 23.70
CA ALA A 211 -24.10 4.09 23.73
C ALA A 211 -25.58 4.08 24.15
N GLY A 212 -26.41 3.28 23.46
CA GLY A 212 -27.86 3.19 23.72
C GLY A 212 -28.76 4.11 22.89
N THR A 213 -28.21 5.07 22.15
CA THR A 213 -28.97 5.76 21.12
C THR A 213 -29.13 4.82 19.92
N ALA A 214 -30.38 4.61 19.46
CA ALA A 214 -30.65 3.68 18.37
C ALA A 214 -30.07 4.19 17.04
N CYS A 215 -29.44 3.30 16.30
CA CYS A 215 -29.10 3.55 14.90
C CYS A 215 -30.41 3.56 14.08
N PRO A 216 -30.63 4.56 13.20
CA PRO A 216 -31.86 4.65 12.43
C PRO A 216 -32.02 3.56 11.35
N VAL A 217 -30.93 2.89 10.99
CA VAL A 217 -30.93 1.75 10.08
C VAL A 217 -30.81 0.47 10.88
N PRO A 218 -31.78 -0.45 10.82
CA PRO A 218 -31.67 -1.76 11.43
C PRO A 218 -30.53 -2.56 10.80
N VAL A 219 -29.67 -3.10 11.65
CA VAL A 219 -28.57 -3.98 11.22
C VAL A 219 -28.70 -5.31 11.98
N THR A 220 -28.57 -6.41 11.26
CA THR A 220 -28.57 -7.75 11.83
C THR A 220 -27.25 -8.44 11.52
N VAL A 221 -26.58 -8.99 12.54
CA VAL A 221 -25.42 -9.86 12.34
C VAL A 221 -25.89 -11.30 12.52
N ALA A 222 -26.10 -12.00 11.39
CA ALA A 222 -26.67 -13.35 11.32
C ALA A 222 -25.59 -14.44 11.22
N VAL A 223 -24.36 -14.13 11.65
CA VAL A 223 -23.21 -15.04 11.73
C VAL A 223 -22.62 -14.99 13.13
N ASP A 224 -21.81 -16.00 13.47
CA ASP A 224 -21.15 -16.03 14.76
C ASP A 224 -19.97 -15.04 14.84
N GLU A 225 -19.51 -14.81 16.08
CA GLU A 225 -18.41 -13.89 16.37
C GLU A 225 -17.06 -14.33 15.81
N THR A 226 -16.93 -15.58 15.38
CA THR A 226 -15.68 -16.05 14.74
C THR A 226 -15.58 -15.59 13.29
N LEU A 227 -16.71 -15.40 12.61
CA LEU A 227 -16.76 -14.88 11.25
C LEU A 227 -16.80 -13.36 11.20
N CYS A 228 -17.54 -12.73 12.11
CA CYS A 228 -17.65 -11.28 12.25
C CYS A 228 -17.43 -10.88 13.71
N PRO A 229 -16.19 -10.74 14.17
CA PRO A 229 -15.86 -10.36 15.56
C PRO A 229 -16.46 -9.02 15.97
N ARG A 230 -16.52 -8.04 15.05
CA ARG A 230 -17.16 -6.76 15.28
C ARG A 230 -17.73 -6.19 14.00
N PHE A 231 -18.93 -5.67 14.09
CA PHE A 231 -19.55 -4.87 13.02
C PHE A 231 -20.09 -3.56 13.60
N GLU A 232 -19.58 -2.45 13.11
CA GLU A 232 -19.90 -1.12 13.61
C GLU A 232 -20.27 -0.22 12.44
N GLY A 233 -21.21 0.70 12.65
CA GLY A 233 -21.55 1.68 11.63
C GLY A 233 -22.48 2.76 12.14
N LEU A 234 -22.60 3.81 11.36
CA LEU A 234 -23.46 4.95 11.62
C LEU A 234 -24.06 5.52 10.33
N VAL A 235 -25.13 6.28 10.48
CA VAL A 235 -25.81 6.95 9.37
C VAL A 235 -25.37 8.41 9.29
N ILE A 236 -24.97 8.83 8.10
CA ILE A 236 -24.76 10.25 7.78
C ILE A 236 -25.77 10.68 6.72
N ARG A 237 -26.49 11.77 7.01
CA ARG A 237 -27.52 12.32 6.12
C ARG A 237 -27.18 13.73 5.65
N GLY A 238 -27.88 14.14 4.59
CA GLY A 238 -27.74 15.47 4.02
C GLY A 238 -26.44 15.68 3.28
N LEU A 239 -25.86 14.62 2.77
CA LEU A 239 -24.63 14.67 1.98
C LEU A 239 -24.88 15.38 0.65
N LYS A 240 -23.88 16.14 0.24
CA LYS A 240 -23.70 16.57 -1.14
C LYS A 240 -22.37 15.99 -1.62
N VAL A 241 -22.47 14.87 -2.32
CA VAL A 241 -21.28 14.20 -2.85
C VAL A 241 -20.71 15.02 -4.01
N THR A 242 -19.48 15.45 -3.86
CA THR A 242 -18.72 16.26 -4.83
C THR A 242 -17.35 15.65 -5.04
N GLU A 243 -16.58 16.24 -5.93
CA GLU A 243 -15.13 15.98 -6.01
C GLU A 243 -14.46 16.33 -4.67
N SER A 244 -13.43 15.59 -4.34
CA SER A 244 -12.62 15.83 -3.15
C SER A 244 -11.84 17.13 -3.24
N PRO A 245 -11.57 17.81 -2.12
CA PRO A 245 -10.70 18.99 -2.12
C PRO A 245 -9.27 18.60 -2.54
N ASP A 246 -8.53 19.58 -3.03
CA ASP A 246 -7.19 19.39 -3.61
C ASP A 246 -6.21 18.67 -2.68
N TRP A 247 -6.23 18.99 -1.38
CA TRP A 247 -5.34 18.32 -0.43
C TRP A 247 -5.59 16.82 -0.34
N LEU A 248 -6.87 16.38 -0.36
CA LEU A 248 -7.22 14.96 -0.26
C LEU A 248 -6.92 14.23 -1.58
N ARG A 249 -7.22 14.87 -2.72
CA ARG A 249 -6.89 14.33 -4.04
C ARG A 249 -5.38 14.12 -4.18
N ARG A 250 -4.58 15.16 -3.90
CA ARG A 250 -3.12 15.10 -3.96
C ARG A 250 -2.56 14.01 -3.06
N GLN A 251 -3.08 13.91 -1.83
CA GLN A 251 -2.61 12.87 -0.90
C GLN A 251 -2.86 11.46 -1.45
N LEU A 252 -4.03 11.21 -2.03
CA LEU A 252 -4.35 9.92 -2.64
C LEU A 252 -3.50 9.66 -3.90
N GLU A 253 -3.36 10.65 -4.77
CA GLU A 253 -2.53 10.57 -5.98
C GLU A 253 -1.07 10.29 -5.64
N THR A 254 -0.51 10.93 -4.61
CA THR A 254 0.83 10.65 -4.10
C THR A 254 1.00 9.18 -3.69
N LEU A 255 -0.06 8.56 -3.17
CA LEU A 255 -0.05 7.13 -2.83
C LEU A 255 -0.30 6.20 -4.02
N GLY A 256 -0.53 6.77 -5.23
CA GLY A 256 -0.84 6.02 -6.44
C GLY A 256 -2.33 5.65 -6.57
N LEU A 257 -3.21 6.28 -5.79
CA LEU A 257 -4.65 6.05 -5.84
C LEU A 257 -5.33 7.09 -6.71
N ARG A 258 -6.37 6.66 -7.43
CA ARG A 258 -7.20 7.55 -8.22
C ARG A 258 -8.36 8.09 -7.37
N PRO A 259 -8.49 9.41 -7.20
CA PRO A 259 -9.65 10.02 -6.56
C PRO A 259 -10.95 9.72 -7.32
N ILE A 260 -12.05 9.55 -6.59
CA ILE A 260 -13.38 9.20 -7.13
C ILE A 260 -14.41 10.25 -6.73
N ASN A 261 -14.69 10.36 -5.43
CA ASN A 261 -15.55 11.37 -4.83
C ASN A 261 -15.22 11.49 -3.34
N VAL A 262 -15.66 12.57 -2.73
CA VAL A 262 -15.31 12.91 -1.34
C VAL A 262 -15.59 11.79 -0.33
N VAL A 263 -16.65 11.00 -0.50
CA VAL A 263 -16.99 9.93 0.46
C VAL A 263 -16.05 8.74 0.30
N VAL A 264 -15.87 8.27 -0.93
CA VAL A 264 -14.97 7.15 -1.23
C VAL A 264 -13.52 7.52 -0.90
N ASP A 265 -13.11 8.72 -1.24
CA ASP A 265 -11.76 9.21 -1.04
C ASP A 265 -11.42 9.34 0.46
N VAL A 266 -12.38 9.78 1.28
CA VAL A 266 -12.21 9.78 2.75
C VAL A 266 -12.04 8.35 3.28
N THR A 267 -12.81 7.37 2.79
CA THR A 267 -12.65 5.97 3.23
C THR A 267 -11.29 5.40 2.84
N ASN A 268 -10.81 5.70 1.63
CA ASN A 268 -9.49 5.32 1.15
C ASN A 268 -8.38 6.02 1.95
N TYR A 269 -8.54 7.32 2.23
CA TYR A 269 -7.58 8.06 3.05
C TYR A 269 -7.43 7.45 4.44
N VAL A 270 -8.54 7.19 5.16
CA VAL A 270 -8.50 6.59 6.50
C VAL A 270 -7.93 5.17 6.47
N LEU A 271 -8.19 4.41 5.40
CA LEU A 271 -7.57 3.11 5.19
C LEU A 271 -6.03 3.21 5.16
N HIS A 272 -5.47 4.16 4.41
CA HIS A 272 -4.02 4.37 4.33
C HIS A 272 -3.45 5.12 5.54
N GLU A 273 -4.26 5.99 6.17
CA GLU A 273 -3.91 6.68 7.40
C GLU A 273 -3.72 5.72 8.57
N PHE A 274 -4.70 4.81 8.79
CA PHE A 274 -4.84 4.04 10.02
C PHE A 274 -4.83 2.51 9.84
N GLY A 275 -5.02 2.02 8.63
CA GLY A 275 -5.01 0.59 8.31
C GLY A 275 -6.35 -0.14 8.52
N GLN A 276 -7.43 0.57 8.84
CA GLN A 276 -8.77 0.02 8.99
C GLN A 276 -9.60 0.29 7.75
N PRO A 277 -10.00 -0.75 6.98
CA PRO A 277 -10.90 -0.56 5.86
C PRO A 277 -12.29 -0.12 6.31
N LEU A 278 -12.89 0.77 5.52
CA LEU A 278 -14.22 1.30 5.70
C LEU A 278 -15.03 1.10 4.42
N HIS A 279 -16.36 1.03 4.54
CA HIS A 279 -17.25 1.03 3.39
C HIS A 279 -18.45 1.96 3.60
N ALA A 280 -18.88 2.62 2.53
CA ALA A 280 -20.04 3.51 2.55
C ALA A 280 -21.13 2.99 1.60
N TYR A 281 -22.29 2.65 2.15
CA TYR A 281 -23.48 2.22 1.40
C TYR A 281 -24.39 3.40 1.15
N ASP A 282 -24.84 3.57 -0.07
CA ASP A 282 -25.96 4.47 -0.37
C ASP A 282 -27.26 3.91 0.26
N LEU A 283 -27.83 4.65 1.22
CA LEU A 283 -29.02 4.19 1.96
C LEU A 283 -30.22 3.90 1.06
N ALA A 284 -30.36 4.60 -0.07
CA ALA A 284 -31.43 4.36 -1.02
C ALA A 284 -31.36 2.94 -1.63
N LYS A 285 -30.17 2.35 -1.64
CA LYS A 285 -29.90 1.03 -2.25
C LYS A 285 -29.93 -0.13 -1.24
N THR A 286 -29.99 0.17 0.07
CA THR A 286 -30.00 -0.88 1.11
C THR A 286 -31.38 -1.49 1.35
N GLY A 287 -32.45 -0.88 0.83
CA GLY A 287 -33.83 -1.27 1.15
C GLY A 287 -34.24 -0.96 2.59
N GLY A 288 -33.48 -0.12 3.32
CA GLY A 288 -33.79 0.37 4.65
C GLY A 288 -33.24 -0.48 5.80
N ALA A 289 -32.51 -1.58 5.53
CA ALA A 289 -31.83 -2.39 6.54
C ALA A 289 -30.60 -3.07 5.94
N LEU A 290 -29.71 -3.53 6.81
CA LEU A 290 -28.50 -4.27 6.45
C LEU A 290 -28.42 -5.58 7.24
N SER A 291 -27.83 -6.62 6.63
CA SER A 291 -27.52 -7.85 7.33
C SER A 291 -26.12 -8.37 6.97
N VAL A 292 -25.38 -8.81 7.98
CA VAL A 292 -24.13 -9.56 7.81
C VAL A 292 -24.48 -11.03 7.82
N GLN A 293 -24.28 -11.72 6.72
CA GLN A 293 -24.72 -13.11 6.54
C GLN A 293 -23.81 -13.89 5.58
N LEU A 294 -23.99 -15.18 5.51
CA LEU A 294 -23.39 -16.00 4.45
C LEU A 294 -24.21 -15.82 3.16
N ALA A 295 -23.50 -15.77 2.04
CA ALA A 295 -24.10 -15.66 0.71
C ALA A 295 -24.87 -16.93 0.34
N ARG A 296 -25.60 -16.86 -0.76
CA ARG A 296 -26.14 -18.02 -1.48
C ARG A 296 -25.30 -18.30 -2.71
N GLU A 297 -25.60 -19.37 -3.44
CA GLU A 297 -25.01 -19.60 -4.77
C GLU A 297 -25.61 -18.60 -5.75
N GLU A 298 -24.99 -17.45 -5.90
CA GLU A 298 -25.48 -16.35 -6.73
C GLU A 298 -24.32 -15.56 -7.35
N LYS A 299 -24.60 -14.83 -8.44
CA LYS A 299 -23.64 -13.94 -9.08
C LYS A 299 -23.78 -12.53 -8.54
N MET A 300 -22.65 -11.84 -8.41
CA MET A 300 -22.57 -10.44 -8.03
C MET A 300 -21.60 -9.70 -8.95
N VAL A 301 -21.98 -8.52 -9.39
CA VAL A 301 -21.08 -7.61 -10.11
C VAL A 301 -20.35 -6.74 -9.09
N LEU A 302 -19.03 -6.77 -9.11
CA LEU A 302 -18.17 -6.05 -8.19
C LEU A 302 -17.86 -4.63 -8.69
N LEU A 303 -17.30 -3.78 -7.83
CA LEU A 303 -16.96 -2.39 -8.16
C LEU A 303 -15.99 -2.24 -9.34
N ASP A 304 -15.13 -3.22 -9.57
CA ASP A 304 -14.21 -3.29 -10.72
C ASP A 304 -14.89 -3.81 -12.01
N LYS A 305 -16.20 -4.04 -11.96
CA LYS A 305 -17.04 -4.60 -13.03
C LYS A 305 -16.78 -6.09 -13.34
N SER A 306 -15.99 -6.77 -12.55
CA SER A 306 -15.84 -8.23 -12.65
C SER A 306 -17.10 -8.94 -12.10
N GLU A 307 -17.40 -10.14 -12.61
CA GLU A 307 -18.46 -11.00 -12.08
C GLU A 307 -17.86 -11.96 -11.05
N GLY A 308 -18.33 -11.88 -9.80
CA GLY A 308 -18.01 -12.83 -8.74
C GLY A 308 -19.10 -13.90 -8.60
N GLN A 309 -18.72 -15.18 -8.66
CA GLN A 309 -19.61 -16.29 -8.29
C GLN A 309 -19.51 -16.50 -6.78
N LEU A 310 -20.55 -16.15 -6.03
CA LEU A 310 -20.61 -16.35 -4.58
C LEU A 310 -21.02 -17.80 -4.25
N THR A 311 -20.66 -18.24 -3.06
CA THR A 311 -20.99 -19.53 -2.48
C THR A 311 -21.48 -19.38 -1.04
N GLU A 312 -22.09 -20.41 -0.47
CA GLU A 312 -22.55 -20.42 0.93
C GLU A 312 -21.42 -20.28 1.98
N ARG A 313 -20.15 -20.18 1.54
CA ARG A 313 -18.99 -19.97 2.41
C ARG A 313 -18.54 -18.52 2.47
N ASP A 314 -19.08 -17.68 1.58
CA ASP A 314 -18.67 -16.30 1.46
C ASP A 314 -19.50 -15.41 2.40
N LEU A 315 -18.81 -14.57 3.14
CA LEU A 315 -19.44 -13.59 4.00
C LEU A 315 -19.83 -12.36 3.16
N VAL A 316 -21.06 -11.91 3.31
CA VAL A 316 -21.58 -10.74 2.59
C VAL A 316 -22.32 -9.80 3.52
N ILE A 317 -22.33 -8.54 3.13
CA ILE A 317 -23.29 -7.55 3.64
C ILE A 317 -24.44 -7.49 2.65
N ALA A 318 -25.65 -7.74 3.12
CA ALA A 318 -26.84 -7.81 2.28
C ALA A 318 -27.87 -6.74 2.64
N SER A 319 -28.73 -6.41 1.68
CA SER A 319 -29.87 -5.50 1.81
C SER A 319 -30.99 -6.10 2.67
N ALA A 320 -32.04 -5.32 2.91
CA ALA A 320 -33.27 -5.78 3.56
C ALA A 320 -33.93 -6.99 2.87
N THR A 321 -33.72 -7.15 1.56
CA THR A 321 -34.27 -8.27 0.77
C THR A 321 -33.34 -9.48 0.75
N GLY A 322 -32.15 -9.38 1.36
CA GLY A 322 -31.13 -10.42 1.38
C GLY A 322 -30.22 -10.44 0.15
N GLU A 323 -30.31 -9.43 -0.72
CA GLU A 323 -29.44 -9.27 -1.89
C GLU A 323 -28.05 -8.80 -1.47
N PRO A 324 -26.95 -9.40 -1.95
CA PRO A 324 -25.61 -9.04 -1.55
C PRO A 324 -25.21 -7.65 -2.08
N LEU A 325 -24.80 -6.77 -1.18
CA LEU A 325 -24.33 -5.41 -1.48
C LEU A 325 -22.79 -5.32 -1.48
N CYS A 326 -22.13 -6.18 -0.70
CA CYS A 326 -20.68 -6.19 -0.55
C CYS A 326 -20.22 -7.60 -0.19
N VAL A 327 -19.11 -8.04 -0.77
CA VAL A 327 -18.36 -9.20 -0.28
C VAL A 327 -17.51 -8.74 0.89
N ALA A 328 -17.88 -9.15 2.10
CA ALA A 328 -17.35 -8.62 3.35
C ALA A 328 -15.81 -8.67 3.41
N GLY A 329 -15.20 -7.51 3.59
CA GLY A 329 -13.75 -7.36 3.66
C GLY A 329 -12.99 -7.57 2.34
N VAL A 330 -13.69 -7.82 1.23
CA VAL A 330 -13.06 -8.04 -0.09
C VAL A 330 -13.36 -6.88 -1.02
N MET A 331 -14.61 -6.73 -1.48
CA MET A 331 -14.97 -5.67 -2.42
C MET A 331 -16.49 -5.39 -2.38
N GLY A 332 -16.85 -4.12 -2.51
CA GLY A 332 -18.24 -3.70 -2.66
C GLY A 332 -18.85 -4.12 -4.00
N GLY A 333 -20.19 -4.17 -4.04
CA GLY A 333 -20.94 -4.36 -5.27
C GLY A 333 -21.09 -3.08 -6.06
N LEU A 334 -21.17 -3.20 -7.38
CA LEU A 334 -21.26 -2.06 -8.30
C LEU A 334 -22.51 -1.19 -8.00
N ASP A 335 -23.63 -1.82 -7.71
CA ASP A 335 -24.92 -1.14 -7.54
C ASP A 335 -25.12 -0.56 -6.13
N SER A 336 -24.31 -0.93 -5.13
CA SER A 336 -24.45 -0.47 -3.74
C SER A 336 -23.61 0.78 -3.41
N GLY A 337 -22.68 1.13 -4.26
CA GLY A 337 -21.74 2.23 -4.04
C GLY A 337 -22.37 3.61 -4.08
N THR A 338 -21.66 4.59 -3.50
CA THR A 338 -22.02 6.00 -3.52
C THR A 338 -21.85 6.62 -4.90
N THR A 339 -22.72 7.54 -5.25
CA THR A 339 -22.73 8.30 -6.52
C THR A 339 -22.88 9.78 -6.22
N GLU A 340 -22.78 10.64 -7.23
CA GLU A 340 -23.01 12.09 -7.10
C GLU A 340 -24.44 12.43 -6.61
N THR A 341 -25.39 11.52 -6.79
CA THR A 341 -26.79 11.70 -6.35
C THR A 341 -27.08 11.16 -4.96
N THR A 342 -26.09 10.55 -4.31
CA THR A 342 -26.21 10.01 -2.95
C THR A 342 -26.34 11.14 -1.93
N THR A 343 -27.39 11.10 -1.10
CA THR A 343 -27.64 12.09 -0.03
C THR A 343 -27.46 11.53 1.37
N ASP A 344 -27.61 10.23 1.50
CA ASP A 344 -27.57 9.55 2.80
C ASP A 344 -26.76 8.26 2.67
N ILE A 345 -25.88 7.99 3.64
CA ILE A 345 -25.05 6.79 3.67
C ILE A 345 -25.15 6.07 5.01
N PHE A 346 -24.90 4.76 4.95
CA PHE A 346 -24.46 4.00 6.11
C PHE A 346 -22.95 3.80 5.97
N LEU A 347 -22.20 4.34 6.91
CA LEU A 347 -20.72 4.18 6.97
C LEU A 347 -20.40 3.01 7.88
N GLU A 348 -19.70 2.00 7.33
CA GLU A 348 -19.30 0.77 7.99
C GLU A 348 -17.83 0.84 8.43
N SER A 349 -17.54 0.33 9.62
CA SER A 349 -16.20 -0.05 10.08
C SER A 349 -16.31 -1.40 10.79
N ALA A 350 -15.77 -2.45 10.19
CA ALA A 350 -15.98 -3.82 10.69
C ALA A 350 -14.67 -4.58 10.86
N ASN A 351 -14.77 -5.74 11.52
CA ASN A 351 -13.71 -6.72 11.61
C ASN A 351 -14.27 -8.08 11.16
N PHE A 352 -13.61 -8.70 10.20
CA PHE A 352 -14.00 -9.99 9.62
C PHE A 352 -12.90 -11.03 9.81
N ASN A 353 -13.29 -12.31 9.78
CA ASN A 353 -12.36 -13.42 9.90
C ASN A 353 -11.32 -13.43 8.78
N ALA A 354 -10.05 -13.29 9.13
CA ALA A 354 -8.94 -13.21 8.19
C ALA A 354 -8.86 -14.42 7.22
N THR A 355 -9.12 -15.63 7.73
CA THR A 355 -9.09 -16.86 6.92
C THR A 355 -10.26 -16.90 5.94
N SER A 356 -11.45 -16.46 6.35
CA SER A 356 -12.63 -16.38 5.48
C SER A 356 -12.37 -15.39 4.35
N VAL A 357 -11.97 -14.15 4.68
CA VAL A 357 -11.64 -13.12 3.66
C VAL A 357 -10.58 -13.61 2.68
N ARG A 358 -9.48 -14.22 3.18
CA ARG A 358 -8.41 -14.75 2.32
C ARG A 358 -8.90 -15.84 1.36
N LYS A 359 -9.74 -16.76 1.82
CA LYS A 359 -10.28 -17.85 0.98
C LYS A 359 -11.20 -17.30 -0.10
N THR A 360 -12.08 -16.37 0.26
CA THR A 360 -13.01 -15.72 -0.67
C THR A 360 -12.26 -14.88 -1.70
N ALA A 361 -11.35 -14.00 -1.29
CA ALA A 361 -10.56 -13.16 -2.16
C ALA A 361 -9.74 -13.98 -3.19
N ARG A 362 -9.07 -15.05 -2.73
CA ARG A 362 -8.31 -15.95 -3.62
C ARG A 362 -9.21 -16.70 -4.60
N ARG A 363 -10.36 -17.19 -4.16
CA ARG A 363 -11.30 -17.92 -5.03
C ARG A 363 -11.91 -17.02 -6.10
N LEU A 364 -12.22 -15.79 -5.75
CA LEU A 364 -12.72 -14.77 -6.68
C LEU A 364 -11.61 -14.16 -7.54
N ALA A 365 -10.33 -14.45 -7.25
CA ALA A 365 -9.15 -13.84 -7.86
C ALA A 365 -9.15 -12.28 -7.71
N VAL A 366 -9.68 -11.77 -6.61
CA VAL A 366 -9.78 -10.34 -6.28
C VAL A 366 -8.78 -10.01 -5.20
N ASN A 367 -7.92 -9.03 -5.45
CA ASN A 367 -6.97 -8.49 -4.49
C ASN A 367 -7.18 -7.00 -4.35
N THR A 368 -7.57 -6.54 -3.16
CA THR A 368 -7.81 -5.13 -2.85
C THR A 368 -7.03 -4.70 -1.62
N ASP A 369 -6.83 -3.40 -1.44
CA ASP A 369 -6.25 -2.84 -0.22
C ASP A 369 -7.00 -3.25 1.05
N SER A 370 -8.30 -3.45 0.93
CA SER A 370 -9.16 -3.96 1.99
C SER A 370 -8.86 -5.43 2.31
N SER A 371 -8.91 -6.31 1.29
CA SER A 371 -8.65 -7.74 1.47
C SER A 371 -7.22 -8.01 1.94
N PHE A 372 -6.25 -7.23 1.44
CA PHE A 372 -4.85 -7.29 1.86
C PHE A 372 -4.69 -7.10 3.39
N ARG A 373 -5.47 -6.20 3.99
CA ARG A 373 -5.42 -5.93 5.42
C ARG A 373 -6.24 -6.94 6.23
N PHE A 374 -7.49 -7.20 5.83
CA PHE A 374 -8.35 -8.15 6.54
C PHE A 374 -7.78 -9.57 6.57
N GLU A 375 -7.20 -10.05 5.45
CA GLU A 375 -6.65 -11.43 5.38
C GLU A 375 -5.46 -11.67 6.30
N ARG A 376 -4.83 -10.61 6.81
CA ARG A 376 -3.71 -10.67 7.76
C ARG A 376 -4.16 -10.54 9.21
N GLY A 377 -5.39 -10.13 9.45
CA GLY A 377 -5.99 -9.93 10.77
C GLY A 377 -5.86 -8.48 11.24
N LEU A 378 -6.99 -7.88 11.56
CA LEU A 378 -7.08 -6.52 12.11
C LEU A 378 -7.53 -6.56 13.56
N ASP A 379 -7.26 -5.48 14.29
CA ASP A 379 -7.70 -5.30 15.67
C ASP A 379 -9.14 -4.79 15.71
N PRO A 380 -10.12 -5.56 16.23
CA PRO A 380 -11.49 -5.11 16.33
C PRO A 380 -11.68 -3.91 17.27
N ASN A 381 -10.72 -3.63 18.17
CA ASN A 381 -10.79 -2.47 19.06
C ASN A 381 -10.57 -1.13 18.33
N ARG A 382 -10.05 -1.17 17.09
CA ARG A 382 -9.69 0.05 16.34
C ARG A 382 -10.80 0.57 15.42
N THR A 383 -11.89 -0.18 15.23
CA THR A 383 -12.99 0.16 14.31
C THR A 383 -13.65 1.49 14.66
N THR A 384 -13.90 1.77 15.94
CA THR A 384 -14.56 3.00 16.39
C THR A 384 -13.77 4.26 16.02
N TRP A 385 -12.45 4.26 16.24
CA TRP A 385 -11.65 5.43 15.89
C TRP A 385 -11.69 5.71 14.39
N ALA A 386 -11.53 4.66 13.56
CA ALA A 386 -11.55 4.79 12.11
C ALA A 386 -12.93 5.27 11.61
N LEU A 387 -14.02 4.72 12.17
CA LEU A 387 -15.38 5.15 11.86
C LEU A 387 -15.57 6.64 12.15
N MET A 388 -15.15 7.10 13.33
CA MET A 388 -15.29 8.49 13.74
C MET A 388 -14.33 9.42 12.98
N ARG A 389 -13.15 8.93 12.59
CA ARG A 389 -12.23 9.70 11.73
C ARG A 389 -12.85 9.98 10.36
N ALA A 390 -13.38 8.95 9.72
CA ALA A 390 -14.06 9.11 8.44
C ALA A 390 -15.31 9.97 8.55
N ALA A 391 -16.13 9.76 9.59
CA ALA A 391 -17.30 10.61 9.83
C ALA A 391 -16.91 12.07 10.04
N SER A 392 -15.86 12.36 10.83
CA SER A 392 -15.37 13.74 11.06
C SER A 392 -14.96 14.41 9.76
N LEU A 393 -14.20 13.72 8.92
CA LEU A 393 -13.78 14.24 7.62
C LEU A 393 -14.96 14.45 6.67
N ILE A 394 -15.89 13.50 6.60
CA ILE A 394 -17.09 13.63 5.74
C ILE A 394 -17.92 14.84 6.16
N LEU A 395 -18.13 15.04 7.48
CA LEU A 395 -18.91 16.19 7.96
C LEU A 395 -18.21 17.53 7.70
N GLU A 396 -16.90 17.57 7.77
CA GLU A 396 -16.10 18.74 7.43
C GLU A 396 -16.17 19.07 5.94
N LEU A 397 -16.05 18.03 5.09
CA LEU A 397 -15.96 18.20 3.64
C LEU A 397 -17.34 18.27 2.94
N CYS A 398 -18.41 17.86 3.60
CA CYS A 398 -19.78 17.94 3.11
C CYS A 398 -20.64 18.85 4.02
N PRO A 399 -20.53 20.17 3.91
CA PRO A 399 -21.25 21.10 4.78
C PRO A 399 -22.76 20.88 4.73
N GLY A 400 -23.40 20.80 5.90
CA GLY A 400 -24.83 20.53 6.05
C GLY A 400 -25.18 19.07 6.30
N SER A 401 -24.23 18.16 6.14
CA SER A 401 -24.39 16.78 6.56
C SER A 401 -24.31 16.63 8.09
N TYR A 402 -24.92 15.56 8.60
CA TYR A 402 -24.96 15.28 10.03
C TYR A 402 -25.08 13.79 10.32
N ILE A 403 -24.59 13.36 11.49
CA ILE A 403 -24.82 12.00 11.97
C ILE A 403 -26.27 11.90 12.48
N ASP A 404 -27.03 10.96 11.91
CA ASP A 404 -28.42 10.71 12.30
C ASP A 404 -28.48 9.58 13.33
N GLY A 405 -29.00 9.89 14.51
CA GLY A 405 -29.19 8.94 15.60
C GLY A 405 -27.89 8.44 16.24
N GLY A 406 -27.93 7.19 16.70
CA GLY A 406 -26.80 6.51 17.29
C GLY A 406 -26.01 5.67 16.29
N ARG A 407 -24.92 5.07 16.79
CA ARG A 407 -24.17 4.08 16.03
C ARG A 407 -24.67 2.67 16.34
N PHE A 408 -24.60 1.79 15.36
CA PHE A 408 -24.72 0.35 15.56
C PHE A 408 -23.34 -0.18 15.95
N ASP A 409 -23.27 -1.02 16.97
CA ASP A 409 -22.03 -1.67 17.42
C ASP A 409 -22.35 -3.08 17.92
N HIS A 410 -22.03 -4.07 17.13
CA HIS A 410 -22.11 -5.48 17.47
C HIS A 410 -20.72 -5.98 17.82
N TYR A 411 -20.42 -6.12 19.10
CA TYR A 411 -19.14 -6.59 19.62
C TYR A 411 -19.37 -7.56 20.77
N PRO A 412 -19.81 -8.81 20.49
CA PRO A 412 -20.23 -9.76 21.52
C PRO A 412 -19.09 -10.21 22.43
N VAL A 413 -17.87 -10.33 21.88
CA VAL A 413 -16.69 -10.78 22.64
C VAL A 413 -15.55 -9.78 22.45
N PRO A 414 -15.41 -8.77 23.33
CA PRO A 414 -14.35 -7.78 23.25
C PRO A 414 -12.96 -8.43 23.31
N ALA A 415 -12.14 -8.14 22.29
CA ALA A 415 -10.79 -8.68 22.19
C ALA A 415 -9.90 -8.08 23.28
N GLN A 416 -9.26 -8.96 24.05
CA GLN A 416 -8.33 -8.59 25.09
C GLN A 416 -6.89 -8.57 24.56
N PRO A 417 -5.99 -7.75 25.13
CA PRO A 417 -4.56 -7.83 24.85
C PRO A 417 -4.03 -9.24 25.03
N TYR A 418 -2.96 -9.59 24.33
CA TYR A 418 -2.28 -10.87 24.58
C TYR A 418 -1.46 -10.77 25.86
N GLU A 419 -1.59 -11.75 26.73
CA GLU A 419 -0.79 -11.86 27.95
C GLU A 419 0.45 -12.72 27.65
N VAL A 420 1.64 -12.15 27.87
CA VAL A 420 2.91 -12.83 27.61
C VAL A 420 3.82 -12.65 28.81
N THR A 421 4.46 -13.73 29.24
CA THR A 421 5.51 -13.67 30.27
C THR A 421 6.87 -13.62 29.59
N LEU A 422 7.64 -12.57 29.85
CA LEU A 422 9.03 -12.42 29.41
C LEU A 422 9.97 -12.77 30.56
N ARG A 423 10.92 -13.66 30.33
CA ARG A 423 12.01 -13.94 31.25
C ARG A 423 13.29 -13.21 30.79
N PRO A 424 13.72 -12.17 31.49
CA PRO A 424 14.92 -11.42 31.13
C PRO A 424 16.20 -12.26 30.96
N SER A 425 16.37 -13.30 31.77
CA SER A 425 17.50 -14.23 31.61
C SER A 425 17.44 -15.02 30.30
N HIS A 426 16.24 -15.44 29.90
CA HIS A 426 16.03 -16.13 28.62
C HIS A 426 16.20 -15.19 27.42
N MET A 427 15.76 -13.94 27.56
CA MET A 427 15.99 -12.90 26.55
C MET A 427 17.50 -12.72 26.30
N ASP A 428 18.31 -12.53 27.35
CA ASP A 428 19.76 -12.38 27.20
C ASP A 428 20.40 -13.63 26.57
N ALA A 429 19.96 -14.82 26.98
CA ALA A 429 20.48 -16.07 26.44
C ALA A 429 20.15 -16.26 24.95
N LEU A 430 18.94 -15.87 24.53
CA LEU A 430 18.49 -16.00 23.15
C LEU A 430 19.14 -14.95 22.25
N ILE A 431 19.23 -13.70 22.71
CA ILE A 431 19.91 -12.61 21.98
C ILE A 431 21.43 -12.84 21.95
N GLY A 432 21.99 -13.49 22.96
CA GLY A 432 23.44 -13.68 23.13
C GLY A 432 24.15 -12.46 23.70
N LYS A 433 23.42 -11.49 24.21
CA LYS A 433 23.93 -10.26 24.82
C LYS A 433 23.04 -9.84 25.99
N PHE A 434 23.67 -9.34 27.06
CA PHE A 434 22.94 -8.72 28.16
C PHE A 434 22.33 -7.39 27.73
N ILE A 435 21.01 -7.28 27.79
CA ILE A 435 20.28 -6.03 27.55
C ILE A 435 19.92 -5.41 28.92
N PRO A 436 20.31 -4.16 29.19
CA PRO A 436 19.93 -3.46 30.42
C PRO A 436 18.40 -3.47 30.61
N ARG A 437 17.96 -3.83 31.80
CA ARG A 437 16.52 -4.06 32.08
C ARG A 437 15.66 -2.80 31.85
N ASP A 438 16.21 -1.63 32.15
CA ASP A 438 15.50 -0.35 31.93
C ASP A 438 15.45 0.01 30.44
N GLU A 439 16.45 -0.42 29.67
CA GLU A 439 16.45 -0.26 28.23
C GLU A 439 15.42 -1.18 27.55
N ALA A 440 15.39 -2.46 27.94
CA ALA A 440 14.38 -3.40 27.46
C ALA A 440 12.96 -2.92 27.80
N ALA A 441 12.74 -2.41 29.02
CA ALA A 441 11.45 -1.86 29.42
C ALA A 441 11.07 -0.64 28.56
N ARG A 442 11.97 0.30 28.37
CA ARG A 442 11.74 1.48 27.53
C ARG A 442 11.40 1.10 26.08
N ILE A 443 12.07 0.09 25.54
CA ILE A 443 11.78 -0.44 24.19
C ILE A 443 10.35 -0.99 24.15
N LEU A 444 9.98 -1.85 25.07
CA LEU A 444 8.64 -2.44 25.11
C LEU A 444 7.54 -1.36 25.26
N GLU A 445 7.73 -0.41 26.15
CA GLU A 445 6.80 0.71 26.36
C GLU A 445 6.69 1.61 25.12
N SER A 446 7.79 1.82 24.37
CA SER A 446 7.79 2.59 23.11
C SER A 446 6.99 1.90 22.01
N LEU A 447 6.84 0.58 22.07
CA LEU A 447 6.02 -0.26 21.20
C LEU A 447 4.59 -0.47 21.75
N GLU A 448 4.19 0.30 22.76
CA GLU A 448 2.88 0.20 23.43
C GLU A 448 2.63 -1.15 24.10
N ILE A 449 3.67 -1.93 24.41
CA ILE A 449 3.58 -3.16 25.19
C ILE A 449 3.59 -2.78 26.67
N GLU A 450 2.48 -3.00 27.36
CA GLU A 450 2.31 -2.68 28.78
C GLU A 450 3.06 -3.69 29.64
N ILE A 451 3.89 -3.20 30.58
CA ILE A 451 4.52 -4.03 31.60
C ILE A 451 3.64 -3.99 32.86
N VAL A 452 2.88 -5.06 33.08
CA VAL A 452 1.92 -5.18 34.21
C VAL A 452 2.65 -5.42 35.53
N SER A 453 3.66 -6.30 35.51
CA SER A 453 4.54 -6.53 36.64
C SER A 453 5.96 -6.82 36.19
N ARG A 454 6.94 -6.44 37.03
CA ARG A 454 8.38 -6.55 36.73
C ARG A 454 9.08 -7.21 37.90
N GLU A 455 9.11 -8.53 37.91
CA GLU A 455 9.89 -9.33 38.84
C GLU A 455 11.30 -9.56 38.28
N GLU A 456 12.22 -10.12 39.13
CA GLU A 456 13.61 -10.28 38.77
C GLU A 456 13.80 -11.05 37.45
N ASP A 457 13.09 -12.16 37.23
CA ASP A 457 13.16 -12.98 36.02
C ASP A 457 11.77 -13.37 35.45
N ALA A 458 10.76 -12.58 35.72
CA ALA A 458 9.42 -12.78 35.17
C ALA A 458 8.66 -11.45 35.02
N TRP A 459 8.56 -10.93 33.81
CA TRP A 459 7.78 -9.75 33.51
C TRP A 459 6.44 -10.16 32.89
N GLN A 460 5.34 -9.71 33.47
CA GLN A 460 4.01 -9.92 32.89
C GLN A 460 3.71 -8.77 31.94
N LEU A 461 3.45 -9.10 30.68
CA LEU A 461 3.24 -8.13 29.62
C LEU A 461 1.83 -8.25 29.04
N ARG A 462 1.25 -7.11 28.66
CA ARG A 462 0.07 -7.03 27.81
C ARG A 462 0.44 -6.45 26.46
N VAL A 463 0.37 -7.29 25.44
CA VAL A 463 0.68 -6.91 24.06
C VAL A 463 -0.60 -6.43 23.38
N PRO A 464 -0.59 -5.25 22.73
CA PRO A 464 -1.76 -4.72 22.02
C PRO A 464 -2.29 -5.69 20.96
N ARG A 465 -3.60 -5.75 20.81
CA ARG A 465 -4.26 -6.71 19.91
C ARG A 465 -3.92 -6.53 18.44
N TYR A 466 -3.51 -5.32 18.02
CA TYR A 466 -3.06 -5.07 16.67
C TYR A 466 -1.72 -5.75 16.31
N ARG A 467 -0.94 -6.20 17.30
CA ARG A 467 0.25 -7.03 17.10
C ARG A 467 -0.16 -8.50 17.09
N VAL A 468 -0.76 -8.90 15.95
CA VAL A 468 -1.27 -10.26 15.76
C VAL A 468 -0.19 -11.34 15.77
N ASP A 469 1.05 -10.95 15.59
CA ASP A 469 2.27 -11.76 15.49
C ASP A 469 2.98 -11.94 16.85
N VAL A 470 2.78 -11.04 17.81
CA VAL A 470 3.51 -11.03 19.10
C VAL A 470 2.66 -11.69 20.18
N THR A 471 2.71 -13.01 20.24
CA THR A 471 1.87 -13.81 21.13
C THR A 471 2.66 -14.71 22.08
N ARG A 472 3.98 -14.81 21.89
CA ARG A 472 4.88 -15.68 22.67
C ARG A 472 6.08 -14.89 23.17
N GLU A 473 6.79 -15.45 24.14
CA GLU A 473 8.02 -14.87 24.70
C GLU A 473 9.07 -14.56 23.61
N ALA A 474 9.28 -15.49 22.68
CA ALA A 474 10.25 -15.32 21.60
C ALA A 474 9.90 -14.13 20.69
N ASP A 475 8.60 -13.90 20.45
CA ASP A 475 8.13 -12.79 19.62
C ASP A 475 8.40 -11.44 20.33
N VAL A 476 8.21 -11.38 21.65
CA VAL A 476 8.55 -10.20 22.47
C VAL A 476 10.07 -9.94 22.46
N ILE A 477 10.88 -11.00 22.55
CA ILE A 477 12.34 -10.90 22.49
C ILE A 477 12.79 -10.34 21.14
N GLU A 478 12.15 -10.77 20.04
CA GLU A 478 12.38 -10.21 18.70
C GLU A 478 12.08 -8.71 18.65
N GLU A 479 10.97 -8.26 19.28
CA GLU A 479 10.63 -6.85 19.35
C GLU A 479 11.69 -6.02 20.09
N VAL A 480 12.20 -6.53 21.19
CA VAL A 480 13.31 -5.88 21.91
C VAL A 480 14.55 -5.82 21.01
N MET A 481 14.88 -6.93 20.35
CA MET A 481 16.10 -7.03 19.55
C MET A 481 16.07 -6.12 18.31
N ARG A 482 14.92 -6.04 17.60
CA ARG A 482 14.82 -5.20 16.40
C ARG A 482 14.93 -3.70 16.71
N ILE A 483 14.39 -3.22 17.85
CA ILE A 483 14.50 -1.80 18.26
C ILE A 483 15.85 -1.51 18.91
N TYR A 484 16.40 -2.47 19.66
CA TYR A 484 17.78 -2.37 20.18
C TYR A 484 18.80 -2.25 19.03
N GLY A 485 18.53 -2.91 17.91
CA GLY A 485 19.32 -2.93 16.68
C GLY A 485 20.20 -4.18 16.56
N TYR A 486 19.97 -4.96 15.52
CA TYR A 486 20.74 -6.18 15.23
C TYR A 486 22.25 -5.93 15.13
N ASN A 487 22.65 -4.80 14.57
CA ASN A 487 24.06 -4.44 14.38
C ASN A 487 24.77 -4.07 15.69
N ASN A 488 24.03 -3.89 16.79
CA ASN A 488 24.58 -3.61 18.12
C ASN A 488 24.91 -4.89 18.90
N ILE A 489 24.71 -6.07 18.28
CA ILE A 489 25.00 -7.36 18.88
C ILE A 489 26.33 -7.85 18.33
N GLU A 490 27.34 -7.96 19.19
CA GLU A 490 28.66 -8.45 18.81
C GLU A 490 28.58 -9.95 18.50
N LEU A 491 29.14 -10.34 17.37
CA LEU A 491 29.30 -11.75 17.04
C LEU A 491 30.39 -12.36 17.95
N SER A 492 30.04 -13.48 18.60
CA SER A 492 31.04 -14.24 19.35
C SER A 492 32.16 -14.72 18.43
N GLY A 493 33.41 -14.44 18.79
CA GLY A 493 34.60 -14.99 18.10
C GLY A 493 34.74 -16.51 18.28
N TYR A 494 33.88 -17.15 19.07
CA TYR A 494 33.94 -18.57 19.40
C TYR A 494 32.65 -19.28 19.12
N VAL A 495 32.74 -20.45 18.51
CA VAL A 495 31.61 -21.39 18.37
C VAL A 495 31.83 -22.53 19.36
N HIS A 496 30.95 -22.63 20.36
CA HIS A 496 30.90 -23.79 21.24
C HIS A 496 30.08 -24.90 20.57
N ALA A 497 30.73 -25.94 20.10
CA ALA A 497 30.08 -27.10 19.54
C ALA A 497 30.46 -28.36 20.33
N ASN A 498 29.49 -29.14 20.78
CA ASN A 498 29.73 -30.50 21.23
C ASN A 498 29.97 -31.39 20.02
N LEU A 499 31.22 -31.77 19.80
CA LEU A 499 31.58 -32.73 18.76
C LEU A 499 31.15 -34.13 19.20
N SER A 500 29.94 -34.51 18.83
CA SER A 500 29.45 -35.87 19.08
C SER A 500 30.24 -36.90 18.27
N PRO A 501 30.43 -38.12 18.74
CA PRO A 501 31.02 -39.19 17.96
C PRO A 501 30.17 -39.46 16.72
N LYS A 502 30.83 -39.80 15.61
CA LYS A 502 30.15 -40.04 14.31
C LYS A 502 28.97 -41.00 14.41
N GLY A 503 27.78 -40.50 14.12
CA GLY A 503 26.53 -41.26 14.10
C GLY A 503 26.36 -42.12 12.84
N ALA A 504 25.20 -42.77 12.72
CA ALA A 504 24.88 -43.58 11.53
C ALA A 504 24.77 -42.70 10.27
N SER A 505 24.24 -41.46 10.40
CA SER A 505 24.16 -40.46 9.31
C SER A 505 25.54 -40.05 8.83
N ASP A 506 26.49 -39.79 9.73
CA ASP A 506 27.85 -39.39 9.35
C ASP A 506 28.58 -40.49 8.63
N ARG A 507 28.39 -41.76 9.04
CA ARG A 507 28.91 -42.91 8.36
C ARG A 507 28.30 -43.09 6.96
N SER A 508 27.02 -42.85 6.81
CA SER A 508 26.33 -42.91 5.51
C SER A 508 26.86 -41.80 4.58
N TYR A 509 26.99 -40.59 5.08
CA TYR A 509 27.58 -39.47 4.35
C TYR A 509 29.02 -39.74 3.90
N SER A 510 29.86 -40.21 4.82
CA SER A 510 31.26 -40.56 4.50
C SER A 510 31.38 -41.66 3.44
N ARG A 511 30.50 -42.68 3.48
CA ARG A 511 30.44 -43.70 2.42
C ARG A 511 30.01 -43.14 1.06
N ARG A 512 29.05 -42.20 1.07
CA ARG A 512 28.61 -41.53 -0.17
C ARG A 512 29.77 -40.73 -0.78
N ILE A 513 30.50 -39.97 0.02
CA ILE A 513 31.65 -39.21 -0.45
C ILE A 513 32.70 -40.15 -1.03
N LEU A 514 33.06 -41.24 -0.32
CA LEU A 514 34.04 -42.23 -0.79
C LEU A 514 33.69 -42.81 -2.15
N LEU A 515 32.39 -43.19 -2.33
CA LEU A 515 31.89 -43.70 -3.61
C LEU A 515 31.90 -42.67 -4.72
N SER A 516 31.53 -41.41 -4.39
CA SER A 516 31.58 -40.31 -5.35
C SER A 516 32.99 -40.03 -5.80
N GLU A 517 33.97 -39.98 -4.89
CA GLU A 517 35.38 -39.75 -5.18
C GLU A 517 35.94 -40.90 -6.05
N GLN A 518 35.59 -42.13 -5.74
CA GLN A 518 36.03 -43.30 -6.52
C GLN A 518 35.45 -43.25 -7.98
N LEU A 519 34.19 -42.91 -8.14
CA LEU A 519 33.57 -42.81 -9.46
C LEU A 519 34.10 -41.63 -10.26
N THR A 520 34.25 -40.44 -9.64
CA THR A 520 34.83 -39.27 -10.31
C THR A 520 36.29 -39.49 -10.67
N GLY A 521 37.06 -40.13 -9.80
CA GLY A 521 38.44 -40.56 -10.11
C GLY A 521 38.53 -41.55 -11.26
N ALA A 522 37.47 -42.35 -11.52
CA ALA A 522 37.36 -43.25 -12.68
C ALA A 522 36.84 -42.56 -13.94
N GLY A 523 36.55 -41.25 -13.89
CA GLY A 523 36.09 -40.43 -15.01
C GLY A 523 34.59 -40.29 -15.15
N PHE A 524 33.79 -40.76 -14.17
CA PHE A 524 32.34 -40.56 -14.19
C PHE A 524 31.96 -39.14 -13.77
N ASN A 525 30.89 -38.63 -14.33
CA ASN A 525 30.30 -37.33 -13.94
C ASN A 525 29.03 -37.53 -13.12
N GLU A 526 28.91 -36.83 -12.02
CA GLU A 526 27.68 -36.84 -11.22
C GLU A 526 26.59 -35.99 -11.90
N LEU A 527 25.37 -36.51 -11.94
CA LEU A 527 24.21 -35.83 -12.47
C LEU A 527 23.23 -35.49 -11.34
N LEU A 528 22.83 -34.24 -11.32
CA LEU A 528 21.71 -33.71 -10.50
C LEU A 528 20.59 -33.29 -11.45
N ASN A 529 19.51 -34.06 -11.47
CA ASN A 529 18.34 -33.81 -12.33
C ASN A 529 17.13 -33.39 -11.51
N ASN A 530 16.18 -32.69 -12.16
CA ASN A 530 14.91 -32.32 -11.56
C ASN A 530 14.20 -33.56 -11.01
N SER A 531 13.54 -33.45 -9.88
CA SER A 531 12.67 -34.47 -9.32
C SER A 531 11.32 -34.55 -10.04
N LEU A 532 10.93 -33.52 -10.80
CA LEU A 532 9.76 -33.53 -11.65
C LEU A 532 10.10 -34.10 -13.02
N SER A 533 9.13 -34.81 -13.62
CA SER A 533 9.23 -35.53 -14.90
C SER A 533 7.92 -35.43 -15.65
N SER A 534 7.90 -35.92 -16.88
CA SER A 534 6.69 -36.03 -17.70
C SER A 534 6.03 -37.40 -17.50
N GLU A 535 4.72 -37.42 -17.28
CA GLU A 535 3.91 -38.65 -17.25
C GLU A 535 4.05 -39.46 -18.54
N ALA A 536 4.22 -38.78 -19.69
CA ALA A 536 4.39 -39.42 -20.99
C ALA A 536 5.59 -40.38 -21.05
N TYR A 537 6.62 -40.22 -20.23
CA TYR A 537 7.75 -41.13 -20.17
C TYR A 537 7.40 -42.51 -19.56
N TYR A 538 6.30 -42.59 -18.85
CA TYR A 538 5.87 -43.79 -18.11
C TYR A 538 4.73 -44.56 -18.81
N GLU A 539 4.21 -44.01 -19.92
CA GLU A 539 3.14 -44.66 -20.69
C GLU A 539 3.58 -46.03 -21.20
N GLY A 540 2.80 -47.05 -20.91
CA GLY A 540 3.04 -48.43 -21.35
C GLY A 540 4.19 -49.16 -20.64
N LEU A 541 4.85 -48.55 -19.64
CA LEU A 541 5.92 -49.19 -18.90
C LEU A 541 5.39 -50.09 -17.77
N THR A 542 5.77 -51.34 -17.78
CA THR A 542 5.43 -52.29 -16.70
C THR A 542 6.33 -52.15 -15.47
N SER A 543 7.61 -51.77 -15.67
CA SER A 543 8.59 -51.62 -14.59
C SER A 543 8.37 -50.35 -13.75
N TYR A 544 7.74 -49.33 -14.33
CA TYR A 544 7.42 -48.05 -13.70
C TYR A 544 5.96 -47.69 -14.05
N PRO A 545 4.98 -48.35 -13.43
CA PRO A 545 3.58 -48.22 -13.82
C PRO A 545 3.05 -46.82 -13.51
N ALA A 546 2.26 -46.25 -14.43
CA ALA A 546 1.76 -44.88 -14.36
C ALA A 546 0.80 -44.64 -13.16
N ASP A 547 0.12 -45.69 -12.69
CA ASP A 547 -0.76 -45.66 -11.52
C ASP A 547 -0.04 -45.39 -10.18
N LYS A 548 1.29 -45.55 -10.16
CA LYS A 548 2.14 -45.24 -9.01
C LYS A 548 2.80 -43.85 -9.08
N LEU A 549 2.50 -43.08 -10.10
CA LEU A 549 3.02 -41.70 -10.21
C LEU A 549 2.34 -40.76 -9.21
N VAL A 550 3.13 -39.96 -8.56
CA VAL A 550 2.63 -38.81 -7.78
C VAL A 550 2.42 -37.66 -8.74
N GLN A 551 1.16 -37.34 -9.01
CA GLN A 551 0.78 -36.25 -9.90
C GLN A 551 0.78 -34.91 -9.14
N LEU A 552 1.17 -33.82 -9.81
CA LEU A 552 1.06 -32.46 -9.29
C LEU A 552 -0.34 -31.90 -9.55
N VAL A 553 -0.93 -31.28 -8.55
CA VAL A 553 -2.26 -30.67 -8.68
C VAL A 553 -2.24 -29.49 -9.65
N ASN A 554 -1.18 -28.67 -9.62
CA ASN A 554 -1.01 -27.48 -10.46
C ASN A 554 0.40 -27.47 -11.08
N PRO A 555 0.68 -28.29 -12.13
CA PRO A 555 2.00 -28.31 -12.73
C PRO A 555 2.29 -27.03 -13.50
N LEU A 556 3.55 -26.55 -13.46
CA LEU A 556 4.00 -25.39 -14.23
C LEU A 556 3.99 -25.65 -15.75
N SER A 557 4.14 -26.88 -16.16
CA SER A 557 4.04 -27.31 -17.58
C SER A 557 3.62 -28.79 -17.67
N GLY A 558 3.09 -29.19 -18.81
CA GLY A 558 2.76 -30.61 -19.07
C GLY A 558 3.98 -31.54 -19.11
N GLU A 559 5.19 -31.00 -19.25
CA GLU A 559 6.44 -31.76 -19.24
C GLU A 559 6.98 -32.03 -17.82
N LEU A 560 6.42 -31.35 -16.79
CA LEU A 560 6.84 -31.45 -15.40
C LEU A 560 5.62 -31.65 -14.48
N ASN A 561 4.79 -32.63 -14.84
CA ASN A 561 3.49 -32.84 -14.21
C ASN A 561 3.47 -33.98 -13.18
N VAL A 562 4.55 -34.75 -13.03
CA VAL A 562 4.64 -35.86 -12.09
C VAL A 562 5.99 -35.91 -11.37
N MET A 563 6.03 -36.59 -10.22
CA MET A 563 7.31 -36.93 -9.56
C MET A 563 7.94 -38.15 -10.25
N ARG A 564 9.27 -38.07 -10.46
CA ARG A 564 10.01 -39.19 -11.08
C ARG A 564 9.99 -40.46 -10.23
N GLN A 565 9.79 -41.65 -10.86
CA GLN A 565 9.98 -42.95 -10.24
C GLN A 565 11.41 -43.48 -10.40
N THR A 566 12.15 -42.98 -11.39
CA THR A 566 13.51 -43.43 -11.74
C THR A 566 14.38 -42.25 -12.12
N LEU A 567 15.70 -42.37 -11.97
CA LEU A 567 16.68 -41.40 -12.43
C LEU A 567 16.96 -41.50 -13.94
N LEU A 568 16.53 -42.59 -14.58
CA LEU A 568 16.85 -42.92 -15.96
C LEU A 568 16.45 -41.82 -16.95
N PHE A 569 15.19 -41.37 -16.90
CA PHE A 569 14.69 -40.37 -17.86
C PHE A 569 15.37 -39.01 -17.73
N GLY A 570 15.67 -38.57 -16.48
CA GLY A 570 16.44 -37.37 -16.25
C GLY A 570 17.87 -37.50 -16.79
N GLY A 571 18.51 -38.68 -16.62
CA GLY A 571 19.84 -38.95 -17.17
C GLY A 571 19.83 -38.92 -18.70
N LEU A 572 18.86 -39.61 -19.35
CA LEU A 572 18.70 -39.60 -20.82
C LEU A 572 18.45 -38.19 -21.36
N SER A 573 17.63 -37.40 -20.68
CA SER A 573 17.38 -35.99 -21.03
C SER A 573 18.65 -35.14 -20.94
N ALA A 574 19.48 -35.35 -19.93
CA ALA A 574 20.77 -34.67 -19.79
C ALA A 574 21.74 -35.04 -20.93
N ILE A 575 21.81 -36.33 -21.27
CA ILE A 575 22.63 -36.80 -22.40
C ILE A 575 22.14 -36.20 -23.71
N SER A 576 20.82 -36.25 -24.00
CA SER A 576 20.23 -35.68 -25.21
C SER A 576 20.53 -34.19 -25.33
N ARG A 577 20.42 -33.43 -24.22
CA ARG A 577 20.72 -32.00 -24.18
C ARG A 577 22.20 -31.72 -24.48
N ASN A 578 23.11 -32.51 -23.92
CA ASN A 578 24.54 -32.36 -24.14
C ASN A 578 24.95 -32.74 -25.57
N LEU A 579 24.35 -33.79 -26.14
CA LEU A 579 24.55 -34.14 -27.54
C LEU A 579 24.15 -33.01 -28.50
N ARG A 580 22.99 -32.38 -28.27
CA ARG A 580 22.54 -31.20 -29.04
C ARG A 580 23.51 -30.04 -28.95
N ARG A 581 24.28 -29.94 -27.84
CA ARG A 581 25.35 -28.94 -27.64
C ARG A 581 26.72 -29.38 -28.14
N GLN A 582 26.77 -30.49 -28.89
CA GLN A 582 27.99 -31.05 -29.47
C GLN A 582 29.07 -31.48 -28.45
N GLN A 583 28.65 -31.74 -27.21
CA GLN A 583 29.53 -32.33 -26.19
C GLN A 583 29.73 -33.81 -26.52
N LYS A 584 30.99 -34.27 -26.62
CA LYS A 584 31.34 -35.61 -27.11
C LYS A 584 31.71 -36.62 -26.03
N SER A 585 31.83 -36.21 -24.78
CA SER A 585 32.24 -37.10 -23.67
C SER A 585 31.13 -37.17 -22.61
N PHE A 586 30.60 -38.39 -22.40
CA PHE A 586 29.61 -38.70 -21.37
C PHE A 586 30.15 -39.94 -20.62
N TYR A 587 30.76 -39.74 -19.48
CA TYR A 587 31.29 -40.83 -18.63
C TYR A 587 30.54 -40.84 -17.30
#